data_2f25490bfced45a904f9f9d43d72cd0c
#
_entry.id   2f25490bfced45a904f9f9d43d72cd0c
#
_cell.length_a   1.000
_cell.length_b   1.000
_cell.length_c   1.000
_cell.angle_alpha   90.00
_cell.angle_beta   90.00
_cell.angle_gamma   90.00
#
_symmetry.space_group_name_H-M   'P 1'
#
loop_
_entity.id
_entity.type
_entity.pdbx_description
1 polymer ?
#
loop_
_entity_poly.entity_id
_entity_poly.type
_entity_poly.pdbx_seq_one_letter_code
_entity_poly.pdbx_strand_id
1 'polypeptide(L)'
;MRQVPQKNRNYLVVGNGKVARHLSTYFDLLNLPYHSWWRSSGENIYKKLLNSEKVLVAISDDAITKFTSSLVKDFPQKTFIHFSGFLCVPGVESAHPLMTFSNKLYDLNTYLKIPFVTEKKQKPFKELFPELKNYSIAIESEFKPFYHAWCSIAGNFTTALWTAFFKRMHKIGINKELCFPYMTGTMDNLFNQTSPLTGPFSRNDLDIIKAHKKCLKNDPYHLVYKAMEKAMKAEGQI
;
A
#
# COMPACT_ATOMS: atom_id res chain seq x y z
N MET A 1 29.79 -25.14 -24.23
CA MET A 1 29.15 -24.54 -23.05
C MET A 1 27.79 -25.18 -22.90
N ARG A 2 27.58 -26.02 -21.91
CA ARG A 2 26.24 -26.58 -21.60
C ARG A 2 25.39 -25.46 -21.01
N GLN A 3 24.31 -25.06 -21.71
CA GLN A 3 23.28 -24.19 -21.16
C GLN A 3 22.68 -24.90 -19.94
N VAL A 4 22.90 -24.35 -18.76
CA VAL A 4 22.16 -24.74 -17.55
C VAL A 4 20.69 -24.51 -17.84
N PRO A 5 19.79 -25.50 -17.69
CA PRO A 5 18.37 -25.29 -17.93
C PRO A 5 17.91 -24.15 -17.00
N GLN A 6 17.39 -23.07 -17.58
CA GLN A 6 16.72 -22.01 -16.86
C GLN A 6 15.55 -22.69 -16.11
N LYS A 7 15.69 -22.89 -14.79
CA LYS A 7 14.59 -23.38 -13.95
C LYS A 7 13.42 -22.44 -14.21
N ASN A 8 12.37 -22.95 -14.84
CA ASN A 8 11.13 -22.20 -15.07
C ASN A 8 10.57 -21.77 -13.72
N ARG A 9 10.93 -20.56 -13.24
CA ARG A 9 10.39 -19.97 -12.03
C ARG A 9 9.07 -19.31 -12.37
N ASN A 10 8.03 -20.14 -12.53
CA ASN A 10 6.73 -19.68 -12.94
C ASN A 10 5.96 -19.14 -11.75
N TYR A 11 5.62 -17.87 -11.80
CA TYR A 11 4.69 -17.23 -10.86
C TYR A 11 3.24 -17.47 -11.29
N LEU A 12 2.36 -17.65 -10.30
CA LEU A 12 0.91 -17.60 -10.49
C LEU A 12 0.34 -16.41 -9.72
N VAL A 13 -0.15 -15.40 -10.41
CA VAL A 13 -0.86 -14.27 -9.81
C VAL A 13 -2.32 -14.65 -9.62
N VAL A 14 -2.76 -14.72 -8.36
CA VAL A 14 -4.13 -15.03 -7.97
C VAL A 14 -4.85 -13.74 -7.61
N GLY A 15 -5.90 -13.40 -8.37
CA GLY A 15 -6.70 -12.19 -8.20
C GLY A 15 -6.76 -11.34 -9.47
N ASN A 16 -7.70 -10.38 -9.47
CA ASN A 16 -7.87 -9.39 -10.55
C ASN A 16 -8.12 -7.98 -10.00
N GLY A 17 -7.76 -7.76 -8.73
CA GLY A 17 -7.82 -6.46 -8.07
C GLY A 17 -6.65 -5.55 -8.48
N LYS A 18 -6.57 -4.37 -7.85
CA LYS A 18 -5.51 -3.39 -8.15
C LYS A 18 -4.11 -3.96 -7.95
N VAL A 19 -3.84 -4.61 -6.81
CA VAL A 19 -2.53 -5.21 -6.52
C VAL A 19 -2.16 -6.26 -7.56
N ALA A 20 -3.07 -7.18 -7.90
CA ALA A 20 -2.83 -8.20 -8.92
C ALA A 20 -2.48 -7.59 -10.29
N ARG A 21 -3.22 -6.57 -10.73
CA ARG A 21 -2.98 -5.87 -12.00
C ARG A 21 -1.64 -5.15 -12.02
N HIS A 22 -1.27 -4.49 -10.93
CA HIS A 22 0.04 -3.82 -10.81
C HIS A 22 1.19 -4.83 -10.79
N LEU A 23 1.05 -5.97 -10.09
CA LEU A 23 2.05 -7.03 -10.12
C LEU A 23 2.23 -7.62 -11.53
N SER A 24 1.12 -7.92 -12.21
CA SER A 24 1.15 -8.43 -13.59
C SER A 24 1.85 -7.45 -14.53
N THR A 25 1.50 -6.16 -14.47
CA THR A 25 2.15 -5.12 -15.27
C THR A 25 3.63 -4.99 -14.94
N TYR A 26 4.02 -5.08 -13.67
CA TYR A 26 5.43 -5.03 -13.28
C TYR A 26 6.20 -6.21 -13.83
N PHE A 27 5.62 -7.42 -13.83
CA PHE A 27 6.23 -8.61 -14.41
C PHE A 27 6.33 -8.51 -15.93
N ASP A 28 5.29 -7.99 -16.60
CA ASP A 28 5.33 -7.73 -18.06
C ASP A 28 6.47 -6.78 -18.44
N LEU A 29 6.64 -5.68 -17.70
CA LEU A 29 7.71 -4.70 -17.91
C LEU A 29 9.12 -5.28 -17.68
N LEU A 30 9.24 -6.30 -16.84
CA LEU A 30 10.49 -7.03 -16.57
C LEU A 30 10.67 -8.25 -17.48
N ASN A 31 9.73 -8.56 -18.37
CA ASN A 31 9.68 -9.79 -19.16
C ASN A 31 9.76 -11.06 -18.30
N LEU A 32 9.16 -11.06 -17.11
CA LEU A 32 9.10 -12.21 -16.22
C LEU A 32 7.88 -13.07 -16.57
N PRO A 33 8.05 -14.37 -16.79
CA PRO A 33 6.94 -15.26 -17.11
C PRO A 33 6.07 -15.50 -15.87
N TYR A 34 4.77 -15.36 -16.00
CA TYR A 34 3.77 -15.66 -14.99
C TYR A 34 2.48 -16.20 -15.63
N HIS A 35 1.66 -16.84 -14.80
CA HIS A 35 0.27 -17.16 -15.08
C HIS A 35 -0.64 -16.30 -14.22
N SER A 36 -1.85 -16.05 -14.66
CA SER A 36 -2.88 -15.39 -13.85
C SER A 36 -4.10 -16.27 -13.67
N TRP A 37 -4.77 -16.12 -12.54
CA TRP A 37 -6.03 -16.77 -12.25
C TRP A 37 -6.89 -15.92 -11.31
N TRP A 38 -8.19 -15.89 -11.54
CA TRP A 38 -9.17 -15.29 -10.64
C TRP A 38 -10.47 -16.10 -10.70
N ARG A 39 -11.31 -15.99 -9.67
CA ARG A 39 -12.50 -16.84 -9.48
C ARG A 39 -13.42 -16.92 -10.70
N SER A 40 -13.63 -15.81 -11.41
CA SER A 40 -14.49 -15.73 -12.60
C SER A 40 -13.76 -15.92 -13.93
N SER A 41 -12.52 -16.39 -13.92
CA SER A 41 -11.77 -16.66 -15.17
C SER A 41 -12.28 -17.90 -15.94
N GLY A 42 -13.12 -18.71 -15.31
CA GLY A 42 -13.59 -19.98 -15.89
C GLY A 42 -12.54 -21.10 -15.93
N GLU A 43 -11.30 -20.83 -15.48
CA GLU A 43 -10.20 -21.78 -15.51
C GLU A 43 -10.08 -22.54 -14.18
N ASN A 44 -9.59 -23.78 -14.26
CA ASN A 44 -9.29 -24.58 -13.08
C ASN A 44 -7.94 -24.13 -12.47
N ILE A 45 -7.97 -23.65 -11.23
CA ILE A 45 -6.77 -23.21 -10.51
C ILE A 45 -5.71 -24.31 -10.34
N TYR A 46 -6.14 -25.56 -10.13
CA TYR A 46 -5.21 -26.69 -9.92
C TYR A 46 -4.30 -26.89 -11.13
N LYS A 47 -4.79 -26.68 -12.36
CA LYS A 47 -3.98 -26.73 -13.58
C LYS A 47 -2.90 -25.66 -13.58
N LYS A 48 -3.20 -24.46 -13.10
CA LYS A 48 -2.23 -23.34 -13.01
C LYS A 48 -1.22 -23.61 -11.88
N LEU A 49 -1.68 -24.13 -10.75
CA LEU A 49 -0.80 -24.51 -9.64
C LEU A 49 0.24 -25.52 -10.05
N LEU A 50 -0.10 -26.55 -10.83
CA LEU A 50 0.87 -27.57 -11.28
C LEU A 50 2.07 -26.96 -12.01
N ASN A 51 1.87 -25.88 -12.75
CA ASN A 51 2.89 -25.22 -13.56
C ASN A 51 3.55 -24.01 -12.90
N SER A 52 3.34 -23.80 -11.59
CA SER A 52 3.85 -22.64 -10.87
C SER A 52 4.60 -23.08 -9.62
N GLU A 53 5.70 -22.41 -9.28
CA GLU A 53 6.46 -22.63 -8.04
C GLU A 53 5.99 -21.67 -6.92
N LYS A 54 5.67 -20.43 -7.29
CA LYS A 54 5.27 -19.36 -6.38
C LYS A 54 3.88 -18.86 -6.70
N VAL A 55 3.02 -18.79 -5.68
CA VAL A 55 1.62 -18.41 -5.79
C VAL A 55 1.41 -17.06 -5.10
N LEU A 56 1.18 -16.03 -5.88
CA LEU A 56 1.03 -14.64 -5.45
C LEU A 56 -0.44 -14.35 -5.18
N VAL A 57 -0.83 -14.36 -3.91
CA VAL A 57 -2.23 -14.25 -3.47
C VAL A 57 -2.61 -12.78 -3.29
N ALA A 58 -3.03 -12.14 -4.38
CA ALA A 58 -3.41 -10.73 -4.46
C ALA A 58 -4.93 -10.54 -4.51
N ILE A 59 -5.62 -11.05 -3.50
CA ILE A 59 -7.07 -10.96 -3.27
C ILE A 59 -7.36 -10.12 -2.03
N SER A 60 -8.66 -9.93 -1.67
CA SER A 60 -9.04 -9.22 -0.44
C SER A 60 -8.55 -9.95 0.82
N ASP A 61 -8.17 -9.19 1.84
CA ASP A 61 -7.57 -9.71 3.07
C ASP A 61 -8.45 -10.76 3.76
N ASP A 62 -9.76 -10.53 3.83
CA ASP A 62 -10.76 -11.45 4.41
C ASP A 62 -10.84 -12.80 3.68
N ALA A 63 -10.42 -12.87 2.42
CA ALA A 63 -10.44 -14.08 1.63
C ALA A 63 -9.11 -14.89 1.69
N ILE A 64 -7.98 -14.26 2.06
CA ILE A 64 -6.64 -14.87 1.97
C ILE A 64 -6.56 -16.17 2.77
N THR A 65 -6.89 -16.13 4.05
CA THR A 65 -6.76 -17.29 4.94
C THR A 65 -7.61 -18.46 4.46
N LYS A 66 -8.88 -18.19 4.10
CA LYS A 66 -9.78 -19.23 3.59
C LYS A 66 -9.30 -19.83 2.28
N PHE A 67 -8.78 -19.00 1.39
CA PHE A 67 -8.27 -19.43 0.08
C PHE A 67 -6.99 -20.29 0.23
N THR A 68 -6.10 -19.94 1.12
CA THR A 68 -4.78 -20.60 1.24
C THR A 68 -4.80 -21.83 2.13
N SER A 69 -5.74 -21.96 3.08
CA SER A 69 -5.74 -22.98 4.14
C SER A 69 -5.66 -24.44 3.67
N SER A 70 -6.36 -24.80 2.58
CA SER A 70 -6.27 -26.12 1.97
C SER A 70 -5.08 -26.22 1.02
N LEU A 71 -4.85 -25.19 0.20
CA LEU A 71 -3.83 -25.21 -0.85
C LEU A 71 -2.41 -25.34 -0.29
N VAL A 72 -2.11 -24.72 0.86
CA VAL A 72 -0.81 -24.86 1.52
C VAL A 72 -0.55 -26.32 1.94
N LYS A 73 -1.59 -27.04 2.39
CA LYS A 73 -1.50 -28.46 2.76
C LYS A 73 -1.39 -29.36 1.54
N ASP A 74 -2.17 -29.08 0.51
CA ASP A 74 -2.22 -29.88 -0.73
C ASP A 74 -0.96 -29.70 -1.59
N PHE A 75 -0.28 -28.55 -1.46
CA PHE A 75 0.90 -28.17 -2.24
C PHE A 75 2.06 -27.67 -1.37
N PRO A 76 2.57 -28.47 -0.42
CA PRO A 76 3.58 -28.03 0.54
C PRO A 76 4.93 -27.65 -0.10
N GLN A 77 5.18 -28.09 -1.34
CA GLN A 77 6.38 -27.74 -2.12
C GLN A 77 6.34 -26.34 -2.74
N LYS A 78 5.17 -25.67 -2.71
CA LYS A 78 5.00 -24.33 -3.30
C LYS A 78 5.16 -23.24 -2.26
N THR A 79 5.61 -22.08 -2.70
CA THR A 79 5.67 -20.89 -1.88
C THR A 79 4.45 -20.00 -2.16
N PHE A 80 3.57 -19.91 -1.17
CA PHE A 80 2.44 -18.99 -1.20
C PHE A 80 2.86 -17.65 -0.60
N ILE A 81 2.50 -16.53 -1.25
CA ILE A 81 2.90 -15.19 -0.85
C ILE A 81 1.67 -14.28 -0.91
N HIS A 82 1.31 -13.63 0.20
CA HIS A 82 0.25 -12.63 0.21
C HIS A 82 0.79 -11.20 0.34
N PHE A 83 -0.05 -10.22 -0.01
CA PHE A 83 0.31 -8.80 -0.05
C PHE A 83 -0.42 -7.94 0.99
N SER A 84 -1.06 -8.55 1.97
CA SER A 84 -1.68 -7.83 3.09
C SER A 84 -0.62 -7.22 4.00
N GLY A 85 -0.77 -5.94 4.32
CA GLY A 85 0.06 -5.26 5.31
C GLY A 85 -0.32 -5.58 6.76
N PHE A 86 -1.46 -6.25 6.97
CA PHE A 86 -2.02 -6.54 8.29
C PHE A 86 -1.91 -8.01 8.69
N LEU A 87 -2.25 -8.94 7.78
CA LEU A 87 -2.38 -10.37 8.09
C LEU A 87 -1.04 -11.05 8.32
N CYS A 88 -1.06 -12.02 9.25
CA CYS A 88 -0.06 -13.07 9.40
C CYS A 88 -0.77 -14.42 9.18
N VAL A 89 -0.43 -15.14 8.11
CA VAL A 89 -1.15 -16.36 7.70
C VAL A 89 -0.19 -17.56 7.81
N PRO A 90 -0.50 -18.58 8.62
CA PRO A 90 0.37 -19.75 8.77
C PRO A 90 0.67 -20.44 7.43
N GLY A 91 1.95 -20.67 7.16
CA GLY A 91 2.42 -21.33 5.93
C GLY A 91 2.35 -20.46 4.66
N VAL A 92 2.06 -19.17 4.80
CA VAL A 92 2.03 -18.20 3.71
C VAL A 92 2.99 -17.06 4.00
N GLU A 93 3.89 -16.81 3.09
CA GLU A 93 4.86 -15.69 3.17
C GLU A 93 4.14 -14.34 2.95
N SER A 94 4.72 -13.27 3.47
CA SER A 94 4.16 -11.92 3.38
C SER A 94 5.13 -10.97 2.68
N ALA A 95 4.63 -10.19 1.70
CA ALA A 95 5.41 -9.16 1.00
C ALA A 95 4.52 -7.96 0.66
N HIS A 96 4.26 -7.09 1.64
CA HIS A 96 3.40 -5.93 1.44
C HIS A 96 4.14 -4.80 0.70
N PRO A 97 3.70 -4.37 -0.50
CA PRO A 97 4.27 -3.22 -1.18
C PRO A 97 3.83 -1.93 -0.46
N LEU A 98 4.79 -1.15 0.05
CA LEU A 98 4.51 0.13 0.70
C LEU A 98 4.23 1.20 -0.38
N MET A 99 3.05 1.09 -0.98
CA MET A 99 2.61 1.96 -2.08
C MET A 99 1.08 2.01 -2.15
N THR A 100 0.54 3.10 -2.67
CA THR A 100 -0.87 3.20 -3.02
C THR A 100 -1.09 2.74 -4.47
N PHE A 101 -2.10 1.91 -4.70
CA PHE A 101 -2.44 1.41 -6.03
C PHE A 101 -3.81 1.94 -6.49
N SER A 102 -3.82 2.65 -7.61
CA SER A 102 -5.02 3.12 -8.29
C SER A 102 -5.33 2.24 -9.52
N ASN A 103 -6.26 2.69 -10.35
CA ASN A 103 -6.48 2.06 -11.66
C ASN A 103 -5.41 2.44 -12.69
N LYS A 104 -4.68 3.55 -12.48
CA LYS A 104 -3.56 3.97 -13.33
C LYS A 104 -2.34 3.11 -12.98
N LEU A 105 -1.83 2.41 -13.96
CA LEU A 105 -0.62 1.60 -13.85
C LEU A 105 0.62 2.49 -13.87
N TYR A 106 1.71 2.01 -13.27
CA TYR A 106 2.97 2.76 -13.17
C TYR A 106 3.95 2.34 -14.27
N ASP A 107 4.93 3.18 -14.51
CA ASP A 107 6.11 2.85 -15.31
C ASP A 107 7.09 1.97 -14.53
N LEU A 108 8.05 1.39 -15.23
CA LEU A 108 9.05 0.50 -14.64
C LEU A 108 9.88 1.20 -13.54
N ASN A 109 10.26 2.47 -13.76
CA ASN A 109 11.06 3.21 -12.80
C ASN A 109 10.32 3.42 -11.47
N THR A 110 9.02 3.67 -11.54
CA THR A 110 8.16 3.76 -10.35
C THR A 110 8.06 2.39 -9.64
N TYR A 111 7.81 1.30 -10.37
CA TYR A 111 7.75 -0.04 -9.77
C TYR A 111 9.05 -0.43 -9.08
N LEU A 112 10.21 -0.18 -9.67
CA LEU A 112 11.52 -0.49 -9.09
C LEU A 112 11.79 0.23 -7.76
N LYS A 113 11.15 1.37 -7.52
CA LYS A 113 11.31 2.17 -6.30
C LYS A 113 10.36 1.76 -5.17
N ILE A 114 9.35 0.92 -5.44
CA ILE A 114 8.40 0.49 -4.41
C ILE A 114 9.11 -0.39 -3.39
N PRO A 115 9.20 -0.02 -2.11
CA PRO A 115 9.75 -0.91 -1.10
C PRO A 115 8.72 -1.97 -0.70
N PHE A 116 9.22 -3.14 -0.29
CA PHE A 116 8.39 -4.22 0.24
C PHE A 116 8.68 -4.44 1.72
N VAL A 117 7.62 -4.62 2.51
CA VAL A 117 7.69 -4.98 3.91
C VAL A 117 7.36 -6.46 4.06
N THR A 118 8.29 -7.22 4.64
CA THR A 118 8.17 -8.66 4.89
C THR A 118 8.20 -8.96 6.40
N GLU A 119 8.10 -10.22 6.79
CA GLU A 119 8.17 -10.66 8.19
C GLU A 119 9.53 -11.30 8.49
N LYS A 120 10.15 -10.96 9.65
CA LYS A 120 11.51 -11.44 10.01
C LYS A 120 11.68 -12.95 10.09
N LYS A 121 10.63 -13.68 10.48
CA LYS A 121 10.67 -15.13 10.63
C LYS A 121 10.27 -15.90 9.36
N GLN A 122 10.11 -15.19 8.26
CA GLN A 122 9.76 -15.73 6.95
C GLN A 122 10.95 -15.67 5.98
N LYS A 123 10.76 -16.22 4.77
CA LYS A 123 11.79 -16.17 3.73
C LYS A 123 12.14 -14.73 3.37
N PRO A 124 13.44 -14.41 3.19
CA PRO A 124 13.86 -13.09 2.73
C PRO A 124 13.23 -12.72 1.39
N PHE A 125 12.96 -11.44 1.16
CA PHE A 125 12.37 -10.94 -0.08
C PHE A 125 13.10 -11.42 -1.34
N LYS A 126 14.44 -11.48 -1.31
CA LYS A 126 15.27 -11.96 -2.42
C LYS A 126 15.07 -13.44 -2.75
N GLU A 127 14.62 -14.26 -1.81
CA GLU A 127 14.25 -15.64 -2.07
C GLU A 127 12.82 -15.74 -2.63
N LEU A 128 11.92 -14.87 -2.15
CA LEU A 128 10.56 -14.79 -2.67
C LEU A 128 10.55 -14.28 -4.11
N PHE A 129 11.34 -13.25 -4.39
CA PHE A 129 11.40 -12.54 -5.68
C PHE A 129 12.84 -12.27 -6.12
N PRO A 130 13.60 -13.31 -6.53
CA PRO A 130 15.02 -13.13 -6.88
C PRO A 130 15.25 -12.23 -8.11
N GLU A 131 14.25 -12.04 -8.95
CA GLU A 131 14.30 -11.17 -10.13
C GLU A 131 14.00 -9.70 -9.82
N LEU A 132 13.35 -9.42 -8.67
CA LEU A 132 12.97 -8.05 -8.30
C LEU A 132 14.12 -7.37 -7.52
N LYS A 133 14.48 -6.16 -7.97
CA LYS A 133 15.56 -5.35 -7.37
C LYS A 133 15.05 -4.36 -6.31
N ASN A 134 13.80 -4.51 -5.91
CA ASN A 134 13.16 -3.61 -4.95
C ASN A 134 13.86 -3.66 -3.59
N TYR A 135 13.90 -2.51 -2.93
CA TYR A 135 14.27 -2.45 -1.51
C TYR A 135 13.25 -3.23 -0.66
N SER A 136 13.74 -3.91 0.36
CA SER A 136 12.86 -4.61 1.29
C SER A 136 13.35 -4.47 2.72
N ILE A 137 12.40 -4.45 3.66
CA ILE A 137 12.67 -4.44 5.09
C ILE A 137 11.78 -5.50 5.76
N ALA A 138 12.35 -6.24 6.71
CA ALA A 138 11.61 -7.23 7.50
C ALA A 138 11.26 -6.64 8.88
N ILE A 139 10.00 -6.75 9.27
CA ILE A 139 9.50 -6.36 10.60
C ILE A 139 9.03 -7.59 11.38
N GLU A 140 8.96 -7.48 12.71
CA GLU A 140 8.32 -8.53 13.52
C GLU A 140 6.82 -8.58 13.19
N SER A 141 6.26 -9.79 13.17
CA SER A 141 4.85 -10.02 12.81
C SER A 141 3.88 -9.25 13.71
N GLU A 142 4.23 -9.08 14.99
CA GLU A 142 3.45 -8.33 15.98
C GLU A 142 3.30 -6.83 15.63
N PHE A 143 4.23 -6.27 14.86
CA PHE A 143 4.15 -4.87 14.44
C PHE A 143 3.32 -4.64 13.16
N LYS A 144 2.88 -5.68 12.46
CA LYS A 144 2.09 -5.51 11.23
C LYS A 144 0.77 -4.73 11.46
N PRO A 145 -0.01 -4.98 12.52
CA PRO A 145 -1.21 -4.17 12.77
C PRO A 145 -0.90 -2.68 12.97
N PHE A 146 0.13 -2.36 13.74
CA PHE A 146 0.59 -0.99 13.96
C PHE A 146 1.09 -0.36 12.65
N TYR A 147 1.95 -1.05 11.92
CA TYR A 147 2.46 -0.62 10.63
C TYR A 147 1.33 -0.31 9.65
N HIS A 148 0.38 -1.23 9.48
CA HIS A 148 -0.72 -1.05 8.52
C HIS A 148 -1.71 0.04 8.95
N ALA A 149 -1.94 0.22 10.25
CA ALA A 149 -2.73 1.33 10.77
C ALA A 149 -2.10 2.68 10.37
N TRP A 150 -0.78 2.84 10.51
CA TRP A 150 -0.09 4.05 10.08
C TRP A 150 -0.07 4.23 8.56
N CYS A 151 0.03 3.17 7.77
CA CYS A 151 -0.16 3.25 6.32
C CYS A 151 -1.56 3.79 5.97
N SER A 152 -2.59 3.36 6.70
CA SER A 152 -3.96 3.84 6.50
C SER A 152 -4.13 5.30 6.93
N ILE A 153 -3.56 5.71 8.06
CA ILE A 153 -3.58 7.10 8.52
C ILE A 153 -2.87 8.00 7.50
N ALA A 154 -1.64 7.67 7.14
CA ALA A 154 -0.84 8.51 6.22
C ALA A 154 -1.41 8.53 4.79
N GLY A 155 -1.86 7.41 4.27
CA GLY A 155 -2.37 7.31 2.89
C GLY A 155 -3.85 7.65 2.76
N ASN A 156 -4.70 6.89 3.45
CA ASN A 156 -6.16 7.01 3.25
C ASN A 156 -6.73 8.28 3.87
N PHE A 157 -6.31 8.65 5.09
CA PHE A 157 -6.84 9.86 5.73
C PHE A 157 -6.36 11.12 5.03
N THR A 158 -5.09 11.16 4.60
CA THR A 158 -4.58 12.26 3.77
C THR A 158 -5.38 12.42 2.48
N THR A 159 -5.68 11.31 1.79
CA THR A 159 -6.53 11.31 0.59
C THR A 159 -7.94 11.82 0.91
N ALA A 160 -8.54 11.39 2.03
CA ALA A 160 -9.86 11.83 2.46
C ALA A 160 -9.87 13.34 2.79
N LEU A 161 -8.84 13.84 3.48
CA LEU A 161 -8.68 15.26 3.80
C LEU A 161 -8.60 16.12 2.55
N TRP A 162 -7.75 15.78 1.58
CA TRP A 162 -7.66 16.52 0.31
C TRP A 162 -8.95 16.45 -0.50
N THR A 163 -9.61 15.30 -0.54
CA THR A 163 -10.92 15.15 -1.20
C THR A 163 -11.97 16.06 -0.56
N ALA A 164 -12.00 16.10 0.77
CA ALA A 164 -12.91 16.97 1.51
C ALA A 164 -12.58 18.45 1.31
N PHE A 165 -11.31 18.81 1.27
CA PHE A 165 -10.83 20.16 0.97
C PHE A 165 -11.30 20.62 -0.40
N PHE A 166 -11.03 19.88 -1.47
CA PHE A 166 -11.47 20.23 -2.82
C PHE A 166 -12.98 20.45 -2.92
N LYS A 167 -13.77 19.57 -2.28
CA LYS A 167 -15.23 19.71 -2.24
C LYS A 167 -15.67 21.02 -1.56
N ARG A 168 -14.98 21.46 -0.51
CA ARG A 168 -15.29 22.69 0.23
C ARG A 168 -14.83 23.93 -0.54
N MET A 169 -13.67 23.89 -1.15
CA MET A 169 -13.16 24.97 -2.00
C MET A 169 -14.10 25.22 -3.17
N HIS A 170 -14.57 24.17 -3.83
CA HIS A 170 -15.54 24.28 -4.92
C HIS A 170 -16.84 25.00 -4.48
N LYS A 171 -17.33 24.76 -3.25
CA LYS A 171 -18.53 25.43 -2.73
C LYS A 171 -18.40 26.97 -2.59
N ILE A 172 -17.19 27.46 -2.47
CA ILE A 172 -16.88 28.90 -2.37
C ILE A 172 -16.26 29.44 -3.65
N GLY A 173 -16.42 28.72 -4.78
CA GLY A 173 -16.00 29.18 -6.12
C GLY A 173 -14.54 28.94 -6.48
N ILE A 174 -13.78 28.18 -5.67
CA ILE A 174 -12.39 27.84 -5.97
C ILE A 174 -12.32 26.46 -6.62
N ASN A 175 -11.94 26.42 -7.89
CA ASN A 175 -11.78 25.18 -8.64
C ASN A 175 -10.61 24.33 -8.13
N LYS A 176 -10.74 23.01 -8.26
CA LYS A 176 -9.77 22.03 -7.77
C LYS A 176 -8.34 22.30 -8.31
N GLU A 177 -8.23 22.66 -9.57
CA GLU A 177 -6.96 22.90 -10.25
C GLU A 177 -6.18 24.07 -9.62
N LEU A 178 -6.88 25.09 -9.12
CA LEU A 178 -6.27 26.21 -8.39
C LEU A 178 -5.68 25.79 -7.03
N CYS A 179 -6.09 24.64 -6.52
CA CYS A 179 -5.60 24.11 -5.25
C CYS A 179 -4.34 23.23 -5.40
N PHE A 180 -3.99 22.80 -6.61
CA PHE A 180 -2.86 21.89 -6.83
C PHE A 180 -1.51 22.48 -6.37
N PRO A 181 -1.18 23.76 -6.63
CA PRO A 181 0.06 24.33 -6.09
C PRO A 181 0.15 24.26 -4.55
N TYR A 182 -0.97 24.45 -3.85
CA TYR A 182 -1.00 24.32 -2.40
C TYR A 182 -0.75 22.88 -1.94
N MET A 183 -1.35 21.90 -2.63
CA MET A 183 -1.13 20.48 -2.33
C MET A 183 0.31 20.05 -2.58
N THR A 184 0.89 20.41 -3.73
CA THR A 184 2.29 20.08 -4.06
C THR A 184 3.25 20.77 -3.12
N GLY A 185 3.07 22.07 -2.83
CA GLY A 185 3.91 22.79 -1.87
C GLY A 185 3.88 22.18 -0.46
N THR A 186 2.72 21.66 -0.03
CA THR A 186 2.64 20.93 1.25
C THR A 186 3.47 19.65 1.23
N MET A 187 3.46 18.90 0.13
CA MET A 187 4.29 17.69 -0.02
C MET A 187 5.77 18.04 -0.11
N ASP A 188 6.13 19.08 -0.86
CA ASP A 188 7.52 19.53 -0.99
C ASP A 188 8.10 19.94 0.37
N ASN A 189 7.31 20.60 1.23
CA ASN A 189 7.74 20.92 2.58
C ASN A 189 8.06 19.67 3.41
N LEU A 190 7.26 18.59 3.29
CA LEU A 190 7.53 17.32 3.98
C LEU A 190 8.85 16.67 3.50
N PHE A 191 9.22 16.82 2.23
CA PHE A 191 10.45 16.24 1.70
C PHE A 191 11.70 17.07 2.04
N ASN A 192 11.58 18.39 2.09
CA ASN A 192 12.73 19.29 2.06
C ASN A 192 12.99 20.03 3.38
N GLN A 193 12.10 19.93 4.37
CA GLN A 193 12.22 20.71 5.62
C GLN A 193 12.20 19.83 6.85
N THR A 194 13.00 20.22 7.86
CA THR A 194 13.03 19.57 9.17
C THR A 194 11.80 19.92 10.02
N SER A 195 11.17 21.07 9.76
CA SER A 195 9.92 21.50 10.40
C SER A 195 8.89 21.89 9.32
N PRO A 196 8.20 20.91 8.70
CA PRO A 196 7.33 21.16 7.56
C PRO A 196 5.99 21.81 7.94
N LEU A 197 5.62 21.82 9.21
CA LEU A 197 4.37 22.40 9.67
C LEU A 197 4.41 23.92 9.54
N THR A 198 3.40 24.50 8.90
CA THR A 198 3.24 25.93 8.68
C THR A 198 1.89 26.41 9.18
N GLY A 199 1.65 27.75 9.11
CA GLY A 199 0.35 28.31 9.43
C GLY A 199 0.12 28.57 10.92
N PRO A 200 -1.16 28.69 11.36
CA PRO A 200 -1.49 29.14 12.72
C PRO A 200 -1.02 28.19 13.81
N PHE A 201 -0.95 26.91 13.57
CA PHE A 201 -0.45 25.95 14.54
C PHE A 201 1.05 26.12 14.82
N SER A 202 1.88 26.26 13.79
CA SER A 202 3.32 26.44 13.96
C SER A 202 3.69 27.78 14.61
N ARG A 203 2.80 28.80 14.50
CA ARG A 203 2.99 30.13 15.12
C ARG A 203 2.26 30.31 16.43
N ASN A 204 1.49 29.28 16.90
CA ASN A 204 0.63 29.35 18.07
C ASN A 204 -0.41 30.49 18.03
N ASP A 205 -1.02 30.73 16.84
CA ASP A 205 -2.02 31.78 16.62
C ASP A 205 -3.38 31.38 17.21
N LEU A 206 -3.51 31.44 18.53
CA LEU A 206 -4.66 30.92 19.29
C LEU A 206 -6.01 31.50 18.86
N ASP A 207 -6.07 32.78 18.49
CA ASP A 207 -7.31 33.41 18.06
C ASP A 207 -7.79 32.93 16.70
N ILE A 208 -6.86 32.68 15.77
CA ILE A 208 -7.17 32.05 14.48
C ILE A 208 -7.67 30.62 14.70
N ILE A 209 -7.01 29.85 15.57
CA ILE A 209 -7.41 28.48 15.90
C ILE A 209 -8.83 28.45 16.52
N LYS A 210 -9.16 29.40 17.42
CA LYS A 210 -10.51 29.54 17.96
C LYS A 210 -11.55 29.89 16.88
N ALA A 211 -11.21 30.83 15.97
CA ALA A 211 -12.07 31.20 14.85
C ALA A 211 -12.32 30.00 13.92
N HIS A 212 -11.29 29.20 13.60
CA HIS A 212 -11.46 27.98 12.82
C HIS A 212 -12.42 26.99 13.50
N LYS A 213 -12.27 26.73 14.79
CA LYS A 213 -13.19 25.86 15.52
C LYS A 213 -14.62 26.38 15.53
N LYS A 214 -14.82 27.70 15.58
CA LYS A 214 -16.14 28.33 15.52
C LYS A 214 -16.78 28.16 14.13
N CYS A 215 -16.06 28.44 13.05
CA CYS A 215 -16.59 28.34 11.67
C CYS A 215 -16.86 26.89 11.26
N LEU A 216 -16.11 25.92 11.80
CA LEU A 216 -16.30 24.50 11.52
C LEU A 216 -17.38 23.84 12.39
N LYS A 217 -18.06 24.56 13.33
CA LYS A 217 -18.96 23.97 14.32
C LYS A 217 -20.00 22.99 13.75
N ASN A 218 -20.52 23.28 12.57
CA ASN A 218 -21.53 22.44 11.88
C ASN A 218 -20.94 21.60 10.74
N ASP A 219 -19.62 21.53 10.60
CA ASP A 219 -18.93 20.71 9.61
C ASP A 219 -18.47 19.39 10.26
N PRO A 220 -18.67 18.22 9.63
CA PRO A 220 -18.18 16.93 10.14
C PRO A 220 -16.68 16.93 10.48
N TYR A 221 -15.89 17.76 9.79
CA TYR A 221 -14.44 17.88 10.04
C TYR A 221 -14.08 18.73 11.26
N HIS A 222 -15.06 19.30 11.98
CA HIS A 222 -14.82 19.92 13.28
C HIS A 222 -14.19 18.95 14.29
N LEU A 223 -14.68 17.71 14.31
CA LEU A 223 -14.12 16.65 15.18
C LEU A 223 -12.71 16.28 14.76
N VAL A 224 -12.45 16.16 13.45
CA VAL A 224 -11.12 15.89 12.91
C VAL A 224 -10.14 17.00 13.29
N TYR A 225 -10.53 18.27 13.14
CA TYR A 225 -9.70 19.42 13.51
C TYR A 225 -9.29 19.38 14.98
N LYS A 226 -10.25 19.10 15.89
CA LYS A 226 -9.98 18.99 17.34
C LYS A 226 -9.10 17.79 17.69
N ALA A 227 -9.33 16.64 17.03
CA ALA A 227 -8.54 15.44 17.25
C ALA A 227 -7.08 15.64 16.81
N MET A 228 -6.86 16.26 15.64
CA MET A 228 -5.53 16.60 15.15
C MET A 228 -4.82 17.61 16.04
N GLU A 229 -5.50 18.69 16.51
CA GLU A 229 -4.92 19.63 17.47
C GLU A 229 -4.45 18.90 18.74
N LYS A 230 -5.27 17.97 19.27
CA LYS A 230 -4.92 17.19 20.45
C LYS A 230 -3.72 16.26 20.20
N ALA A 231 -3.70 15.58 19.06
CA ALA A 231 -2.62 14.68 18.70
C ALA A 231 -1.30 15.43 18.51
N MET A 232 -1.30 16.54 17.76
CA MET A 232 -0.10 17.38 17.55
C MET A 232 0.47 17.92 18.86
N LYS A 233 -0.37 18.31 19.82
CA LYS A 233 0.08 18.70 21.17
C LYS A 233 0.72 17.55 21.94
N ALA A 234 0.13 16.36 21.87
CA ALA A 234 0.68 15.18 22.54
C ALA A 234 2.04 14.74 21.96
N GLU A 235 2.27 14.97 20.68
CA GLU A 235 3.52 14.67 19.96
C GLU A 235 4.55 15.82 20.04
N GLY A 236 4.22 16.94 20.70
CA GLY A 236 5.10 18.11 20.79
C GLY A 236 5.36 18.81 19.43
N GLN A 237 4.42 18.69 18.50
CA GLN A 237 4.51 19.33 17.18
C GLN A 237 4.03 20.79 17.21
N ILE A 238 3.27 21.15 18.27
CA ILE A 238 2.74 22.50 18.56
C ILE A 238 2.65 22.74 20.05
#